data_0810ba6bbea275bcb0fb04995f6d943c
#
_entry.id   0810ba6bbea275bcb0fb04995f6d943c
#
_cell.length_a   1.000
_cell.length_b   1.000
_cell.length_c   1.000
_cell.angle_alpha   90.00
_cell.angle_beta   90.00
_cell.angle_gamma   90.00
#
_symmetry.space_group_name_H-M   'P 1'
#
loop_
_entity.id
_entity.type
_entity.pdbx_description
1 polymer ?
#
loop_
_entity_poly.entity_id
_entity_poly.type
_entity_poly.pdbx_seq_one_letter_code
_entity_poly.pdbx_strand_id
1 'polypeptide(L)'
;ELTIWKDFMREEKYKNVVLDTHQYLMMAEMMGCEQTVEGYEKYVKEHFMKEIEEMQQYFPVICGEWCLFNSLACGWDTKGGQTVLNGLEGASVETYTPEQKKEIYQAVAKMQKEAWDKGSGYFYWSYKLLTDTVNTDGWVGWDSWDLGRCVDFGWFPLDK
;
A
#
# COMPACT_ATOMS: atom_id res chain seq x y z
N GLU A 1 -15.59 2.07 1.24
CA GLU A 1 -16.09 1.39 0.02
C GLU A 1 -16.16 2.40 -1.13
N LEU A 2 -15.56 2.07 -2.28
CA LEU A 2 -15.63 2.92 -3.48
C LEU A 2 -17.01 2.92 -4.13
N THR A 3 -17.76 1.85 -3.95
CA THR A 3 -19.06 1.59 -4.59
C THR A 3 -20.14 2.60 -4.25
N ILE A 4 -19.99 3.38 -3.18
CA ILE A 4 -20.89 4.49 -2.84
C ILE A 4 -20.92 5.59 -3.91
N TRP A 5 -19.88 5.68 -4.73
CA TRP A 5 -19.74 6.72 -5.75
C TRP A 5 -20.35 6.35 -7.11
N LYS A 6 -20.86 5.13 -7.28
CA LYS A 6 -21.33 4.63 -8.59
C LYS A 6 -22.39 5.49 -9.28
N ASP A 7 -23.22 6.17 -8.50
CA ASP A 7 -24.28 7.04 -9.01
C ASP A 7 -23.91 8.54 -8.99
N PHE A 8 -22.68 8.87 -8.56
CA PHE A 8 -22.23 10.24 -8.45
C PHE A 8 -21.75 10.78 -9.81
N MET A 9 -22.03 12.06 -10.10
CA MET A 9 -21.62 12.74 -11.34
C MET A 9 -21.92 11.97 -12.64
N ARG A 10 -23.07 11.29 -12.72
CA ARG A 10 -23.50 10.51 -13.90
C ARG A 10 -24.24 11.34 -14.95
N GLU A 11 -24.63 12.56 -14.63
CA GLU A 11 -25.35 13.45 -15.55
C GLU A 11 -24.44 13.89 -16.72
N GLU A 12 -25.02 14.09 -17.90
CA GLU A 12 -24.29 14.46 -19.12
C GLU A 12 -23.45 15.74 -19.03
N LYS A 13 -23.78 16.62 -18.07
CA LYS A 13 -23.02 17.85 -17.81
C LYS A 13 -21.61 17.59 -17.26
N TYR A 14 -21.41 16.44 -16.61
CA TYR A 14 -20.11 16.06 -16.08
C TYR A 14 -19.32 15.25 -17.12
N LYS A 15 -18.15 15.75 -17.48
CA LYS A 15 -17.28 15.10 -18.47
C LYS A 15 -15.94 14.77 -17.84
N ASN A 16 -15.29 13.72 -18.33
CA ASN A 16 -13.94 13.32 -17.91
C ASN A 16 -13.82 13.10 -16.41
N VAL A 17 -14.84 12.53 -15.78
CA VAL A 17 -14.81 12.18 -14.37
C VAL A 17 -13.94 10.96 -14.18
N VAL A 18 -13.01 11.03 -13.24
CA VAL A 18 -12.13 9.95 -12.82
C VAL A 18 -12.35 9.75 -11.33
N LEU A 19 -12.46 8.51 -10.90
CA LEU A 19 -12.50 8.17 -9.49
C LEU A 19 -11.06 7.93 -9.00
N ASP A 20 -10.63 8.73 -8.05
CA ASP A 20 -9.34 8.60 -7.38
C ASP A 20 -9.52 7.91 -6.03
N THR A 21 -8.74 6.87 -5.79
CA THR A 21 -8.71 6.16 -4.51
C THR A 21 -7.31 6.11 -3.94
N HIS A 22 -7.21 6.21 -2.62
CA HIS A 22 -5.97 6.08 -1.87
C HIS A 22 -6.02 4.82 -1.02
N GLN A 23 -5.16 3.87 -1.28
CA GLN A 23 -5.22 2.54 -0.67
C GLN A 23 -3.89 2.19 0.00
N TYR A 24 -3.94 1.95 1.29
CA TYR A 24 -2.77 1.61 2.10
C TYR A 24 -3.03 0.34 2.91
N LEU A 25 -2.09 -0.60 2.91
CA LEU A 25 -2.18 -1.80 3.76
C LEU A 25 -2.27 -1.45 5.23
N MET A 26 -1.61 -0.39 5.66
CA MET A 26 -1.75 0.15 7.01
C MET A 26 -3.22 0.42 7.40
N MET A 27 -4.01 0.97 6.47
CA MET A 27 -5.43 1.19 6.72
C MET A 27 -6.21 -0.12 6.76
N ALA A 28 -5.83 -1.09 5.92
CA ALA A 28 -6.39 -2.43 5.95
C ALA A 28 -6.12 -3.12 7.30
N GLU A 29 -4.91 -3.00 7.83
CA GLU A 29 -4.52 -3.52 9.16
C GLU A 29 -5.38 -2.90 10.27
N MET A 30 -5.61 -1.59 10.24
CA MET A 30 -6.51 -0.90 11.18
C MET A 30 -7.96 -1.40 11.09
N MET A 31 -8.36 -1.95 9.95
CA MET A 31 -9.68 -2.56 9.74
C MET A 31 -9.70 -4.07 9.99
N GLY A 32 -8.64 -4.62 10.56
CA GLY A 32 -8.57 -6.01 10.99
C GLY A 32 -8.00 -6.98 9.94
N CYS A 33 -7.31 -6.47 8.90
CA CYS A 33 -6.54 -7.32 8.01
C CYS A 33 -5.44 -8.05 8.79
N GLU A 34 -5.34 -9.35 8.58
CA GLU A 34 -4.28 -10.16 9.20
C GLU A 34 -2.92 -9.74 8.66
N GLN A 35 -1.96 -9.53 9.56
CA GLN A 35 -0.60 -9.07 9.23
C GLN A 35 0.29 -10.25 8.80
N THR A 36 -0.11 -10.91 7.73
CA THR A 36 0.61 -11.99 7.04
C THR A 36 0.56 -11.74 5.53
N VAL A 37 1.47 -12.34 4.77
CA VAL A 37 1.45 -12.21 3.30
C VAL A 37 0.11 -12.71 2.74
N GLU A 38 -0.38 -13.84 3.24
CA GLU A 38 -1.66 -14.44 2.85
C GLU A 38 -2.85 -13.55 3.26
N GLY A 39 -2.79 -12.94 4.45
CA GLY A 39 -3.81 -11.99 4.92
C GLY A 39 -3.90 -10.76 4.04
N TYR A 40 -2.75 -10.17 3.69
CA TYR A 40 -2.69 -9.04 2.76
C TYR A 40 -3.21 -9.41 1.37
N GLU A 41 -2.78 -10.57 0.83
CA GLU A 41 -3.23 -11.02 -0.48
C GLU A 41 -4.75 -11.21 -0.53
N LYS A 42 -5.31 -11.83 0.50
CA LYS A 42 -6.75 -12.00 0.64
C LYS A 42 -7.46 -10.66 0.69
N TYR A 43 -7.00 -9.75 1.55
CA TYR A 43 -7.63 -8.43 1.70
C TYR A 43 -7.56 -7.61 0.41
N VAL A 44 -6.41 -7.57 -0.25
CA VAL A 44 -6.24 -6.85 -1.52
C VAL A 44 -7.19 -7.40 -2.59
N LYS A 45 -7.34 -8.72 -2.69
CA LYS A 45 -8.25 -9.35 -3.66
C LYS A 45 -9.72 -9.10 -3.34
N GLU A 46 -10.11 -9.28 -2.09
CA GLU A 46 -11.52 -9.22 -1.66
C GLU A 46 -12.06 -7.79 -1.55
N HIS A 47 -11.17 -6.80 -1.35
CA HIS A 47 -11.54 -5.39 -1.17
C HIS A 47 -10.98 -4.52 -2.28
N PHE A 48 -9.69 -4.26 -2.33
CA PHE A 48 -9.12 -3.27 -3.25
C PHE A 48 -9.36 -3.63 -4.73
N MET A 49 -8.97 -4.83 -5.12
CA MET A 49 -9.11 -5.29 -6.51
C MET A 49 -10.58 -5.33 -6.94
N LYS A 50 -11.42 -5.95 -6.11
CA LYS A 50 -12.85 -6.10 -6.40
C LYS A 50 -13.57 -4.77 -6.53
N GLU A 51 -13.30 -3.83 -5.62
CA GLU A 51 -13.90 -2.50 -5.68
C GLU A 51 -13.46 -1.71 -6.92
N ILE A 52 -12.19 -1.81 -7.30
CA ILE A 52 -11.68 -1.18 -8.51
C ILE A 52 -12.33 -1.79 -9.75
N GLU A 53 -12.38 -3.12 -9.87
CA GLU A 53 -13.03 -3.81 -10.99
C GLU A 53 -14.51 -3.43 -11.13
N GLU A 54 -15.23 -3.34 -10.00
CA GLU A 54 -16.64 -2.93 -10.00
C GLU A 54 -16.78 -1.47 -10.46
N MET A 55 -15.99 -0.57 -9.88
CA MET A 55 -16.11 0.86 -10.17
C MET A 55 -15.59 1.26 -11.55
N GLN A 56 -14.65 0.50 -12.11
CA GLN A 56 -14.13 0.71 -13.47
C GLN A 56 -15.23 0.59 -14.54
N GLN A 57 -16.36 -0.04 -14.20
CA GLN A 57 -17.53 -0.11 -15.10
C GLN A 57 -18.28 1.23 -15.18
N TYR A 58 -18.08 2.12 -14.22
CA TYR A 58 -18.79 3.40 -14.11
C TYR A 58 -17.88 4.58 -14.39
N PHE A 59 -16.62 4.53 -13.97
CA PHE A 59 -15.62 5.58 -14.12
C PHE A 59 -14.26 4.96 -14.41
N PRO A 60 -13.36 5.65 -15.12
CA PRO A 60 -11.94 5.35 -15.00
C PRO A 60 -11.54 5.48 -13.51
N VAL A 61 -10.94 4.45 -12.97
CA VAL A 61 -10.47 4.43 -11.56
C VAL A 61 -8.95 4.48 -11.54
N ILE A 62 -8.39 5.39 -10.77
CA ILE A 62 -6.96 5.43 -10.49
C ILE A 62 -6.70 5.19 -8.99
N CYS A 63 -5.59 4.55 -8.67
CA CYS A 63 -5.07 4.54 -7.31
C CYS A 63 -4.03 5.67 -7.19
N GLY A 64 -4.48 6.84 -6.71
CA GLY A 64 -3.67 8.05 -6.65
C GLY A 64 -2.60 8.02 -5.58
N GLU A 65 -2.78 7.20 -4.56
CA GLU A 65 -1.77 7.00 -3.52
C GLU A 65 -1.75 5.56 -3.02
N TRP A 66 -0.56 5.00 -2.91
CA TRP A 66 -0.26 3.72 -2.27
C TRP A 66 1.23 3.60 -2.00
N CYS A 67 1.64 2.67 -1.13
CA CYS A 67 3.05 2.36 -0.89
C CYS A 67 3.22 0.89 -0.45
N LEU A 68 4.48 0.50 -0.23
CA LEU A 68 4.79 -0.86 0.25
C LEU A 68 4.73 -1.01 1.77
N PHE A 69 4.45 0.07 2.52
CA PHE A 69 4.39 -0.03 3.96
C PHE A 69 3.39 -1.10 4.41
N ASN A 70 3.86 -1.96 5.30
CA ASN A 70 3.07 -2.95 6.00
C ASN A 70 3.75 -3.27 7.33
N SER A 71 2.96 -3.58 8.36
CA SER A 71 3.50 -3.83 9.70
C SER A 71 4.29 -5.14 9.79
N LEU A 72 4.01 -6.11 8.91
CA LEU A 72 4.71 -7.38 8.88
C LEU A 72 6.20 -7.19 8.56
N ALA A 73 6.54 -6.57 7.42
CA ALA A 73 7.94 -6.39 7.00
C ALA A 73 8.61 -5.23 7.73
N CYS A 74 7.87 -4.16 8.01
CA CYS A 74 8.37 -3.00 8.72
C CYS A 74 8.72 -3.35 10.15
N GLY A 75 7.95 -4.26 10.75
CA GLY A 75 8.18 -4.74 12.11
C GLY A 75 8.34 -3.61 13.11
N TRP A 76 8.92 -3.94 14.24
CA TRP A 76 9.35 -3.00 15.26
C TRP A 76 10.81 -2.54 15.02
N ASP A 77 11.16 -2.26 13.79
CA ASP A 77 12.44 -1.63 13.44
C ASP A 77 12.55 -0.21 14.04
N THR A 78 11.78 0.06 15.08
CA THR A 78 11.88 1.31 15.82
C THR A 78 12.93 1.18 16.90
N LYS A 79 13.94 2.03 16.88
CA LYS A 79 14.82 2.19 18.02
C LYS A 79 13.96 2.54 19.25
N GLY A 80 13.96 1.66 20.25
CA GLY A 80 13.24 1.91 21.50
C GLY A 80 11.85 1.28 21.60
N GLY A 81 11.40 0.48 20.63
CA GLY A 81 10.16 -0.31 20.74
C GLY A 81 8.86 0.52 20.74
N GLN A 82 8.91 1.76 20.28
CA GLN A 82 7.71 2.59 20.15
C GLN A 82 7.14 2.46 18.74
N THR A 83 5.90 2.02 18.64
CA THR A 83 5.13 2.15 17.40
C THR A 83 4.83 3.61 17.14
N VAL A 84 5.15 4.08 15.94
CA VAL A 84 4.82 5.44 15.52
C VAL A 84 3.30 5.59 15.27
N LEU A 85 2.60 4.49 15.06
CA LEU A 85 1.17 4.49 14.84
C LEU A 85 0.47 3.94 16.08
N ASN A 86 -0.06 4.82 16.90
CA ASN A 86 -0.98 4.46 17.98
C ASN A 86 -2.15 3.67 17.38
N GLY A 87 -2.32 2.43 17.81
CA GLY A 87 -3.41 1.55 17.36
C GLY A 87 -2.99 0.35 16.52
N LEU A 88 -1.72 0.19 16.16
CA LEU A 88 -1.18 -1.04 15.60
C LEU A 88 -0.59 -1.93 16.73
N GLU A 89 -1.31 -2.01 17.83
CA GLU A 89 -0.98 -2.95 18.92
C GLU A 89 -1.12 -4.38 18.40
N GLY A 90 0.00 -5.09 18.36
CA GLY A 90 0.03 -6.48 17.91
C GLY A 90 0.78 -6.72 16.61
N ALA A 91 1.42 -5.70 16.03
CA ALA A 91 2.37 -5.93 14.95
C ALA A 91 3.40 -6.98 15.37
N SER A 92 3.68 -7.94 14.52
CA SER A 92 4.63 -9.02 14.77
C SER A 92 5.98 -8.44 15.22
N VAL A 93 6.47 -8.91 16.36
CA VAL A 93 7.79 -8.56 16.90
C VAL A 93 8.89 -9.40 16.23
N GLU A 94 8.55 -10.12 15.17
CA GLU A 94 9.49 -10.97 14.47
C GLU A 94 10.53 -10.14 13.72
N THR A 95 11.77 -10.39 14.03
CA THR A 95 12.92 -9.79 13.36
C THR A 95 13.21 -10.62 12.11
N TYR A 96 12.78 -10.10 10.96
CA TYR A 96 13.09 -10.70 9.66
C TYR A 96 14.51 -10.32 9.22
N THR A 97 15.19 -11.25 8.55
CA THR A 97 16.43 -10.91 7.83
C THR A 97 16.14 -9.98 6.66
N PRO A 98 17.14 -9.24 6.14
CA PRO A 98 16.96 -8.40 4.97
C PRO A 98 16.37 -9.16 3.76
N GLU A 99 16.74 -10.42 3.57
CA GLU A 99 16.24 -11.29 2.51
C GLU A 99 14.75 -11.61 2.71
N GLN A 100 14.36 -11.96 3.92
CA GLN A 100 12.95 -12.22 4.27
C GLN A 100 12.10 -10.96 4.10
N LYS A 101 12.59 -9.80 4.56
CA LYS A 101 11.91 -8.51 4.34
C LYS A 101 11.72 -8.23 2.86
N LYS A 102 12.76 -8.48 2.06
CA LYS A 102 12.70 -8.32 0.61
C LYS A 102 11.61 -9.21 -0.02
N GLU A 103 11.53 -10.47 0.37
CA GLU A 103 10.49 -11.38 -0.12
C GLU A 103 9.09 -10.89 0.22
N ILE A 104 8.87 -10.42 1.46
CA ILE A 104 7.58 -9.86 1.88
C ILE A 104 7.23 -8.63 1.05
N TYR A 105 8.17 -7.67 0.92
CA TYR A 105 7.91 -6.45 0.14
C TYR A 105 7.67 -6.73 -1.34
N GLN A 106 8.37 -7.70 -1.93
CA GLN A 106 8.12 -8.13 -3.31
C GLN A 106 6.74 -8.74 -3.49
N ALA A 107 6.30 -9.58 -2.54
CA ALA A 107 4.96 -10.14 -2.55
C ALA A 107 3.90 -9.04 -2.43
N VAL A 108 4.10 -8.09 -1.50
CA VAL A 108 3.22 -6.93 -1.30
C VAL A 108 3.18 -6.03 -2.54
N ALA A 109 4.32 -5.76 -3.18
CA ALA A 109 4.37 -5.00 -4.41
C ALA A 109 3.57 -5.67 -5.53
N LYS A 110 3.78 -6.97 -5.69
CA LYS A 110 3.09 -7.76 -6.73
C LYS A 110 1.58 -7.74 -6.55
N MET A 111 1.07 -8.09 -5.36
CA MET A 111 -0.38 -8.17 -5.13
C MET A 111 -1.08 -6.82 -5.28
N GLN A 112 -0.43 -5.73 -4.85
CA GLN A 112 -0.97 -4.39 -5.01
C GLN A 112 -0.96 -3.96 -6.48
N LYS A 113 0.15 -4.15 -7.22
CA LYS A 113 0.18 -3.88 -8.66
C LYS A 113 -0.91 -4.64 -9.41
N GLU A 114 -1.10 -5.92 -9.14
CA GLU A 114 -2.17 -6.74 -9.74
C GLU A 114 -3.57 -6.15 -9.49
N ALA A 115 -3.77 -5.53 -8.32
CA ALA A 115 -5.03 -4.84 -8.02
C ALA A 115 -5.16 -3.52 -8.79
N TRP A 116 -4.08 -2.72 -8.83
CA TRP A 116 -4.11 -1.42 -9.52
C TRP A 116 -4.18 -1.57 -11.05
N ASP A 117 -3.64 -2.64 -11.61
CA ASP A 117 -3.73 -2.98 -13.05
C ASP A 117 -5.17 -3.27 -13.50
N LYS A 118 -6.12 -3.46 -12.57
CA LYS A 118 -7.57 -3.52 -12.87
C LYS A 118 -8.20 -2.15 -13.12
N GLY A 119 -7.53 -1.10 -12.70
CA GLY A 119 -7.92 0.29 -12.91
C GLY A 119 -7.30 0.91 -14.15
N SER A 120 -7.32 2.23 -14.20
CA SER A 120 -6.81 3.04 -15.31
C SER A 120 -5.41 3.61 -15.04
N GLY A 121 -4.84 3.38 -13.87
CA GLY A 121 -3.50 3.83 -13.51
C GLY A 121 -3.29 3.92 -12.00
N TYR A 122 -2.05 4.13 -11.61
CA TYR A 122 -1.70 4.26 -10.20
C TYR A 122 -0.44 5.09 -10.00
N PHE A 123 -0.31 5.71 -8.81
CA PHE A 123 0.80 6.57 -8.44
C PHE A 123 1.32 6.19 -7.06
N TYR A 124 2.61 5.87 -6.98
CA TYR A 124 3.26 5.54 -5.71
C TYR A 124 3.44 6.77 -4.84
N TRP A 125 3.11 6.69 -3.56
CA TRP A 125 3.35 7.75 -2.60
C TRP A 125 4.51 7.40 -1.67
N SER A 126 5.71 7.98 -1.91
CA SER A 126 6.04 8.90 -3.00
C SER A 126 7.34 8.48 -3.68
N TYR A 127 7.73 9.17 -4.75
CA TYR A 127 8.97 8.83 -5.46
C TYR A 127 10.22 9.01 -4.58
N LYS A 128 10.30 10.12 -3.81
CA LYS A 128 11.40 10.41 -2.89
C LYS A 128 10.91 11.11 -1.63
N LEU A 129 11.46 10.68 -0.50
CA LEU A 129 11.35 11.35 0.78
C LEU A 129 12.62 12.15 1.08
N LEU A 130 12.44 13.32 1.70
CA LEU A 130 13.55 14.10 2.25
C LEU A 130 14.03 13.56 3.61
N THR A 131 13.33 12.59 4.17
CA THR A 131 13.64 12.04 5.48
C THR A 131 14.91 11.21 5.42
N ASP A 132 15.89 11.57 6.24
CA ASP A 132 17.07 10.76 6.48
C ASP A 132 16.74 9.67 7.50
N THR A 133 16.52 8.45 7.01
CA THR A 133 16.17 7.31 7.85
C THR A 133 17.36 6.70 8.58
N VAL A 134 18.57 7.07 8.21
CA VAL A 134 19.80 6.58 8.85
C VAL A 134 20.04 7.29 10.18
N ASN A 135 19.72 8.58 10.24
CA ASN A 135 20.00 9.43 11.41
C ASN A 135 18.76 9.75 12.25
N THR A 136 17.57 9.35 11.85
CA THR A 136 16.39 9.52 12.68
C THR A 136 16.41 8.52 13.83
N ASP A 137 16.35 9.02 15.05
CA ASP A 137 16.05 8.20 16.22
C ASP A 137 14.61 7.70 16.12
N GLY A 138 14.43 6.58 15.43
CA GLY A 138 13.08 6.07 15.39
C GLY A 138 12.76 5.18 14.22
N TRP A 139 11.77 5.53 13.48
CA TRP A 139 11.05 4.67 12.59
C TRP A 139 11.76 4.50 11.23
N VAL A 140 12.17 3.28 10.93
CA VAL A 140 12.79 2.90 9.65
C VAL A 140 11.76 2.52 8.57
N GLY A 141 10.49 2.44 8.91
CA GLY A 141 9.40 2.18 7.95
C GLY A 141 9.27 3.21 6.83
N TRP A 142 9.91 4.37 6.95
CA TRP A 142 9.95 5.39 5.91
C TRP A 142 10.51 4.91 4.58
N ASP A 143 11.41 3.94 4.59
CA ASP A 143 11.99 3.40 3.36
C ASP A 143 10.94 2.84 2.41
N SER A 144 9.89 2.21 2.96
CA SER A 144 8.79 1.67 2.17
C SER A 144 7.83 2.74 1.60
N TRP A 145 7.98 3.99 1.99
CA TRP A 145 7.28 5.16 1.43
C TRP A 145 8.08 5.85 0.31
N ASP A 146 9.35 5.48 0.13
CA ASP A 146 10.25 6.02 -0.89
C ASP A 146 10.44 4.98 -2.00
N LEU A 147 9.82 5.23 -3.17
CA LEU A 147 9.91 4.30 -4.30
C LEU A 147 11.36 4.10 -4.77
N GLY A 148 12.16 5.17 -4.76
CA GLY A 148 13.58 5.07 -5.15
C GLY A 148 14.32 4.08 -4.26
N ARG A 149 14.14 4.16 -2.95
CA ARG A 149 14.72 3.21 -1.99
C ARG A 149 14.17 1.79 -2.18
N CYS A 150 12.86 1.66 -2.38
CA CYS A 150 12.25 0.35 -2.64
C CYS A 150 12.86 -0.33 -3.88
N VAL A 151 13.18 0.43 -4.92
CA VAL A 151 13.86 -0.06 -6.13
C VAL A 151 15.31 -0.43 -5.80
N ASP A 152 16.04 0.42 -5.11
CA ASP A 152 17.45 0.19 -4.74
C ASP A 152 17.63 -1.03 -3.86
N PHE A 153 16.70 -1.27 -2.94
CA PHE A 153 16.67 -2.49 -2.09
C PHE A 153 16.14 -3.73 -2.81
N GLY A 154 15.61 -3.57 -4.03
CA GLY A 154 15.00 -4.64 -4.80
C GLY A 154 13.66 -5.13 -4.21
N TRP A 155 12.99 -4.28 -3.45
CA TRP A 155 11.66 -4.54 -2.90
C TRP A 155 10.57 -4.34 -3.95
N PHE A 156 10.79 -3.39 -4.86
CA PHE A 156 9.89 -3.11 -5.96
C PHE A 156 10.50 -3.65 -7.26
N PRO A 157 9.99 -4.77 -7.80
CA PRO A 157 10.51 -5.31 -9.04
C PRO A 157 10.13 -4.38 -10.19
N LEU A 158 11.14 -3.90 -10.90
CA LEU A 158 10.93 -3.23 -12.18
C LEU A 158 10.75 -4.34 -13.22
N ASP A 159 9.60 -4.34 -13.89
CA ASP A 159 9.39 -5.21 -15.04
C ASP A 159 10.43 -4.85 -16.11
N LYS A 160 11.16 -5.85 -16.59
CA LYS A 160 12.17 -5.68 -17.64
C LYS A 160 11.51 -5.68 -19.01
#